data_d4d3f40ebe2244fdfc3d052a7e012d5a
#
_entry.id   d4d3f40ebe2244fdfc3d052a7e012d5a
#
_cell.length_a   1.000
_cell.length_b   1.000
_cell.length_c   1.000
_cell.angle_alpha   90.00
_cell.angle_beta   90.00
_cell.angle_gamma   90.00
#
_symmetry.space_group_name_H-M   'P 1'
#
loop_
_entity.id
_entity.type
_entity.pdbx_description
1 polymer ?
#
loop_
_entity_poly.entity_id
_entity_poly.type
_entity_poly.pdbx_seq_one_letter_code
_entity_poly.pdbx_strand_id
1 'polypeptide(L)'
;MEKVFAIETERLSIGYSLKRGRQKVVHENLNLQLVQGKVTCLLGLNGAGKSTLLRTLCGFQPPLAGEIRLMGKALASYSQMNFSLTVGVVLTEKTNAGGITVYELVSLGRHPYTGFFGQLKKRDHIIIEQALEAVGISHKSSNYVSELSDGERQKVMIAKALAQECPIILLDEPTAFLDVTSRIETMVLLHRLAMEQQKAILLSTHDLDLAIQMGDCLWLQEKGRPMACGAPEDLIMSGAFESFFGKEGITFDPTTGKLNTKKPTVPVGVEGDYLVSYWVGNALIRNGFCPAPVKAGQINIRCARVGELVVTLKDRTEKKCSSIAELVNMLKFC
;
A
#
# COMPACT_ATOMS: atom_id res chain seq x y z
N MET A 1 -3.16 18.77 -18.63
CA MET A 1 -3.71 17.52 -19.20
C MET A 1 -5.03 17.21 -18.51
N GLU A 2 -6.06 16.89 -19.25
CA GLU A 2 -7.36 16.50 -18.70
C GLU A 2 -7.24 15.16 -17.98
N LYS A 3 -7.82 15.03 -16.77
CA LYS A 3 -7.75 13.76 -16.01
C LYS A 3 -8.64 12.75 -16.69
N VAL A 4 -8.06 11.63 -17.12
CA VAL A 4 -8.82 10.48 -17.64
C VAL A 4 -9.10 9.54 -16.49
N PHE A 5 -10.37 9.30 -16.22
CA PHE A 5 -10.81 8.35 -15.19
C PHE A 5 -10.95 6.95 -15.79
N ALA A 6 -10.17 6.02 -15.28
CA ALA A 6 -10.20 4.63 -15.72
C ALA A 6 -11.32 3.83 -15.03
N ILE A 7 -11.61 4.14 -13.75
CA ILE A 7 -12.77 3.64 -13.02
C ILE A 7 -13.47 4.83 -12.38
N GLU A 8 -14.79 4.85 -12.49
CA GLU A 8 -15.67 5.77 -11.77
C GLU A 8 -16.80 4.97 -11.13
N THR A 9 -17.17 5.37 -9.92
CA THR A 9 -18.34 4.78 -9.25
C THR A 9 -19.31 5.88 -8.83
N GLU A 10 -20.60 5.63 -8.98
CA GLU A 10 -21.65 6.54 -8.56
C GLU A 10 -22.58 5.84 -7.57
N ARG A 11 -22.63 6.35 -6.33
CA ARG A 11 -23.46 5.84 -5.23
C ARG A 11 -23.35 4.33 -5.07
N LEU A 12 -22.13 3.79 -5.28
CA LEU A 12 -21.88 2.36 -5.25
C LEU A 12 -22.07 1.81 -3.84
N SER A 13 -22.86 0.75 -3.71
CA SER A 13 -22.99 -0.04 -2.49
C SER A 13 -22.43 -1.44 -2.71
N ILE A 14 -21.55 -1.88 -1.81
CA ILE A 14 -20.89 -3.16 -1.87
C ILE A 14 -21.24 -4.03 -0.66
N GLY A 15 -21.25 -5.34 -0.86
CA GLY A 15 -21.61 -6.28 0.20
C GLY A 15 -22.00 -7.63 -0.36
N TYR A 16 -22.76 -8.39 0.40
CA TYR A 16 -23.13 -9.77 0.05
C TYR A 16 -24.65 -9.93 0.04
N SER A 17 -25.17 -10.54 -1.02
CA SER A 17 -26.56 -11.01 -1.05
C SER A 17 -26.65 -12.34 -0.28
N LEU A 18 -27.44 -12.37 0.77
CA LEU A 18 -27.67 -13.53 1.61
C LEU A 18 -28.97 -14.25 1.20
N LYS A 19 -29.14 -15.50 1.67
CA LYS A 19 -30.39 -16.25 1.48
C LYS A 19 -31.60 -15.45 1.98
N ARG A 20 -32.76 -15.62 1.34
CA ARG A 20 -34.05 -14.99 1.65
C ARG A 20 -34.06 -13.46 1.40
N GLY A 21 -33.32 -12.95 0.40
CA GLY A 21 -33.34 -11.54 0.03
C GLY A 21 -32.66 -10.58 1.01
N ARG A 22 -32.02 -11.09 2.06
CA ARG A 22 -31.24 -10.27 2.98
C ARG A 22 -29.92 -9.83 2.33
N GLN A 23 -29.50 -8.61 2.62
CA GLN A 23 -28.21 -8.07 2.19
C GLN A 23 -27.34 -7.76 3.40
N LYS A 24 -26.05 -8.06 3.30
CA LYS A 24 -25.05 -7.60 4.26
C LYS A 24 -24.24 -6.52 3.58
N VAL A 25 -24.61 -5.27 3.80
CA VAL A 25 -23.89 -4.11 3.29
C VAL A 25 -22.54 -3.99 4.02
N VAL A 26 -21.47 -3.78 3.25
CA VAL A 26 -20.11 -3.53 3.74
C VAL A 26 -19.81 -2.04 3.67
N HIS A 27 -20.09 -1.42 2.55
CA HIS A 27 -20.06 0.03 2.33
C HIS A 27 -21.16 0.47 1.40
N GLU A 28 -21.59 1.70 1.55
CA GLU A 28 -22.61 2.31 0.72
C GLU A 28 -22.21 3.72 0.27
N ASN A 29 -22.85 4.19 -0.78
CA ASN A 29 -22.67 5.53 -1.33
C ASN A 29 -21.22 5.88 -1.70
N LEU A 30 -20.48 4.93 -2.26
CA LEU A 30 -19.10 5.13 -2.68
C LEU A 30 -19.07 5.86 -4.03
N ASN A 31 -18.39 7.01 -4.06
CA ASN A 31 -18.10 7.80 -5.26
C ASN A 31 -16.59 7.87 -5.44
N LEU A 32 -16.04 6.93 -6.19
CA LEU A 32 -14.60 6.70 -6.32
C LEU A 32 -14.15 7.01 -7.73
N GLN A 33 -12.92 7.49 -7.88
CA GLN A 33 -12.30 7.79 -9.15
C GLN A 33 -10.87 7.24 -9.19
N LEU A 34 -10.62 6.27 -10.06
CA LEU A 34 -9.28 5.77 -10.36
C LEU A 34 -8.73 6.50 -11.58
N VAL A 35 -7.63 7.21 -11.42
CA VAL A 35 -7.04 8.04 -12.47
C VAL A 35 -6.01 7.25 -13.27
N GLN A 36 -6.02 7.39 -14.59
CA GLN A 36 -5.03 6.81 -15.47
C GLN A 36 -3.65 7.46 -15.26
N GLY A 37 -2.59 6.66 -15.37
CA GLY A 37 -1.21 7.12 -15.15
C GLY A 37 -0.84 7.26 -13.67
N LYS A 38 -1.68 6.77 -12.74
CA LYS A 38 -1.47 6.89 -11.29
C LYS A 38 -1.59 5.57 -10.56
N VAL A 39 -0.87 5.49 -9.43
CA VAL A 39 -1.00 4.42 -8.44
C VAL A 39 -1.92 4.88 -7.32
N THR A 40 -3.03 4.19 -7.14
CA THR A 40 -3.96 4.40 -6.03
C THR A 40 -3.83 3.26 -5.03
N CYS A 41 -3.61 3.59 -3.75
CA CYS A 41 -3.53 2.62 -2.68
C CYS A 41 -4.83 2.58 -1.86
N LEU A 42 -5.47 1.41 -1.81
CA LEU A 42 -6.63 1.14 -0.96
C LEU A 42 -6.14 0.68 0.41
N LEU A 43 -6.17 1.57 1.38
CA LEU A 43 -5.81 1.32 2.77
C LEU A 43 -7.05 0.97 3.59
N GLY A 44 -6.91 0.01 4.46
CA GLY A 44 -7.98 -0.36 5.40
C GLY A 44 -7.53 -1.47 6.34
N LEU A 45 -8.08 -1.47 7.54
CA LEU A 45 -7.85 -2.54 8.51
C LEU A 45 -8.41 -3.88 7.99
N ASN A 46 -7.95 -4.98 8.59
CA ASN A 46 -8.50 -6.30 8.27
C ASN A 46 -10.01 -6.33 8.53
N GLY A 47 -10.77 -6.83 7.55
CA GLY A 47 -12.23 -6.85 7.61
C GLY A 47 -12.91 -5.53 7.25
N ALA A 48 -12.19 -4.49 6.84
CA ALA A 48 -12.78 -3.22 6.36
C ALA A 48 -13.56 -3.38 5.05
N GLY A 49 -13.33 -4.45 4.27
CA GLY A 49 -14.03 -4.70 3.02
C GLY A 49 -13.20 -4.44 1.76
N LYS A 50 -11.88 -4.30 1.85
CA LYS A 50 -10.98 -4.06 0.70
C LYS A 50 -11.18 -5.08 -0.42
N SER A 51 -11.08 -6.38 -0.09
CA SER A 51 -11.28 -7.45 -1.07
C SER A 51 -12.72 -7.49 -1.62
N THR A 52 -13.73 -7.06 -0.82
CA THR A 52 -15.10 -6.92 -1.31
C THR A 52 -15.20 -5.82 -2.37
N LEU A 53 -14.58 -4.66 -2.12
CA LEU A 53 -14.52 -3.58 -3.10
C LEU A 53 -13.79 -4.02 -4.37
N LEU A 54 -12.59 -4.60 -4.24
CA LEU A 54 -11.83 -5.09 -5.38
C LEU A 54 -12.62 -6.12 -6.19
N ARG A 55 -13.22 -7.13 -5.55
CA ARG A 55 -14.05 -8.13 -6.23
C ARG A 55 -15.23 -7.50 -6.97
N THR A 56 -15.83 -6.45 -6.40
CA THR A 56 -16.94 -5.73 -7.04
C THR A 56 -16.43 -4.94 -8.26
N LEU A 57 -15.30 -4.24 -8.16
CA LEU A 57 -14.68 -3.52 -9.28
C LEU A 57 -14.18 -4.47 -10.38
N CYS A 58 -13.75 -5.68 -10.01
CA CYS A 58 -13.36 -6.76 -10.94
C CYS A 58 -14.56 -7.49 -11.59
N GLY A 59 -15.78 -7.13 -11.25
CA GLY A 59 -16.97 -7.82 -11.77
C GLY A 59 -17.15 -9.26 -11.24
N PHE A 60 -16.32 -9.72 -10.29
CA PHE A 60 -16.46 -11.04 -9.65
C PHE A 60 -17.66 -11.12 -8.70
N GLN A 61 -18.16 -9.97 -8.31
CA GLN A 61 -19.30 -9.82 -7.43
C GLN A 61 -20.14 -8.64 -7.90
N PRO A 62 -21.47 -8.80 -8.06
CA PRO A 62 -22.33 -7.68 -8.44
C PRO A 62 -22.40 -6.63 -7.33
N PRO A 63 -22.50 -5.34 -7.66
CA PRO A 63 -22.81 -4.31 -6.69
C PRO A 63 -24.21 -4.53 -6.09
N LEU A 64 -24.41 -4.09 -4.85
CA LEU A 64 -25.75 -4.10 -4.23
C LEU A 64 -26.61 -2.94 -4.72
N ALA A 65 -26.00 -1.81 -5.03
CA ALA A 65 -26.63 -0.62 -5.64
C ALA A 65 -25.57 0.28 -6.29
N GLY A 66 -26.00 1.26 -7.08
CA GLY A 66 -25.11 2.21 -7.76
C GLY A 66 -24.55 1.69 -9.07
N GLU A 67 -23.64 2.43 -9.66
CA GLU A 67 -23.04 2.14 -10.95
C GLU A 67 -21.51 2.14 -10.89
N ILE A 68 -20.89 1.30 -11.72
CA ILE A 68 -19.43 1.26 -11.95
C ILE A 68 -19.24 1.51 -13.45
N ARG A 69 -18.36 2.45 -13.78
CA ARG A 69 -17.92 2.71 -15.14
C ARG A 69 -16.44 2.42 -15.28
N LEU A 70 -16.09 1.71 -16.35
CA LEU A 70 -14.71 1.42 -16.75
C LEU A 70 -14.47 2.16 -18.08
N MET A 71 -13.44 3.01 -18.13
CA MET A 71 -13.13 3.80 -19.33
C MET A 71 -14.37 4.52 -19.89
N GLY A 72 -15.20 5.09 -19.01
CA GLY A 72 -16.44 5.80 -19.33
C GLY A 72 -17.66 4.92 -19.70
N LYS A 73 -17.53 3.58 -19.76
CA LYS A 73 -18.63 2.65 -20.09
C LYS A 73 -19.10 1.91 -18.85
N ALA A 74 -20.40 1.71 -18.71
CA ALA A 74 -20.97 0.95 -17.59
C ALA A 74 -20.41 -0.47 -17.54
N LEU A 75 -19.96 -0.95 -16.37
CA LEU A 75 -19.43 -2.30 -16.18
C LEU A 75 -20.42 -3.38 -16.66
N ALA A 76 -21.71 -3.19 -16.40
CA ALA A 76 -22.76 -4.11 -16.82
C ALA A 76 -22.90 -4.29 -18.34
N SER A 77 -22.33 -3.35 -19.14
CA SER A 77 -22.35 -3.43 -20.62
C SER A 77 -21.16 -4.20 -21.20
N TYR A 78 -20.18 -4.57 -20.37
CA TYR A 78 -19.00 -5.31 -20.84
C TYR A 78 -19.33 -6.79 -21.05
N SER A 79 -18.96 -7.32 -22.22
CA SER A 79 -18.82 -8.76 -22.39
C SER A 79 -17.60 -9.24 -21.59
N GLN A 80 -17.57 -10.53 -21.25
CA GLN A 80 -16.41 -11.11 -20.55
C GLN A 80 -15.09 -10.87 -21.30
N MET A 81 -15.13 -10.96 -22.63
CA MET A 81 -13.96 -10.67 -23.47
C MET A 81 -13.52 -9.20 -23.36
N ASN A 82 -14.44 -8.26 -23.54
CA ASN A 82 -14.11 -6.84 -23.44
C ASN A 82 -13.64 -6.44 -22.04
N PHE A 83 -14.22 -7.06 -21.02
CA PHE A 83 -13.75 -6.87 -19.64
C PHE A 83 -12.30 -7.34 -19.47
N SER A 84 -11.96 -8.53 -19.95
CA SER A 84 -10.60 -9.06 -19.87
C SER A 84 -9.57 -8.27 -20.68
N LEU A 85 -10.00 -7.52 -21.72
CA LEU A 85 -9.15 -6.56 -22.44
C LEU A 85 -9.00 -5.20 -21.72
N THR A 86 -9.81 -4.95 -20.70
CA THR A 86 -9.85 -3.67 -19.98
C THR A 86 -9.23 -3.75 -18.60
N VAL A 87 -9.42 -4.86 -17.88
CA VAL A 87 -9.00 -5.02 -16.48
C VAL A 87 -8.11 -6.26 -16.32
N GLY A 88 -6.89 -6.05 -15.86
CA GLY A 88 -5.99 -7.10 -15.37
C GLY A 88 -6.08 -7.22 -13.86
N VAL A 89 -6.08 -8.44 -13.35
CA VAL A 89 -6.23 -8.72 -11.92
C VAL A 89 -5.06 -9.56 -11.41
N VAL A 90 -4.46 -9.13 -10.31
CA VAL A 90 -3.43 -9.87 -9.57
C VAL A 90 -3.96 -10.12 -8.16
N LEU A 91 -4.22 -11.38 -7.84
CA LEU A 91 -4.72 -11.79 -6.52
C LEU A 91 -3.59 -12.29 -5.62
N THR A 92 -3.78 -12.17 -4.32
CA THR A 92 -2.84 -12.62 -3.28
C THR A 92 -2.75 -14.15 -3.15
N GLU A 93 -3.72 -14.89 -3.72
CA GLU A 93 -3.76 -16.34 -3.59
C GLU A 93 -2.49 -16.97 -4.17
N LYS A 94 -1.81 -17.79 -3.36
CA LYS A 94 -0.66 -18.57 -3.84
C LYS A 94 -1.14 -19.46 -4.96
N THR A 95 -0.83 -19.07 -6.18
CA THR A 95 -1.09 -19.92 -7.34
C THR A 95 -0.18 -21.15 -7.21
N ASN A 96 -0.73 -22.29 -6.80
CA ASN A 96 -0.04 -23.58 -6.86
C ASN A 96 0.07 -24.03 -8.33
N ALA A 97 0.75 -23.21 -9.12
CA ALA A 97 1.06 -23.49 -10.51
C ALA A 97 2.28 -24.40 -10.61
N GLY A 98 2.25 -25.54 -9.88
CA GLY A 98 3.28 -26.55 -9.99
C GLY A 98 3.28 -27.13 -11.42
N GLY A 99 4.45 -27.16 -12.05
CA GLY A 99 4.64 -27.77 -13.36
C GLY A 99 4.48 -26.87 -14.58
N ILE A 100 4.25 -25.55 -14.40
CA ILE A 100 4.31 -24.56 -15.50
C ILE A 100 5.52 -23.63 -15.34
N THR A 101 6.08 -23.24 -16.46
CA THR A 101 7.20 -22.28 -16.51
C THR A 101 6.71 -20.85 -16.33
N VAL A 102 7.65 -19.95 -16.03
CA VAL A 102 7.40 -18.50 -15.97
C VAL A 102 6.80 -18.01 -17.29
N TYR A 103 7.39 -18.43 -18.43
CA TYR A 103 6.91 -18.07 -19.75
C TYR A 103 5.46 -18.52 -19.99
N GLU A 104 5.15 -19.78 -19.64
CA GLU A 104 3.79 -20.32 -19.77
C GLU A 104 2.79 -19.56 -18.90
N LEU A 105 3.14 -19.23 -17.64
CA LEU A 105 2.27 -18.46 -16.77
C LEU A 105 1.98 -17.06 -17.33
N VAL A 106 3.00 -16.36 -17.84
CA VAL A 106 2.83 -15.03 -18.44
C VAL A 106 2.04 -15.11 -19.74
N SER A 107 2.21 -16.20 -20.51
CA SER A 107 1.47 -16.42 -21.76
C SER A 107 -0.05 -16.52 -21.54
N LEU A 108 -0.51 -16.92 -20.34
CA LEU A 108 -1.94 -16.90 -20.00
C LEU A 108 -2.53 -15.49 -20.06
N GLY A 109 -1.72 -14.45 -19.89
CA GLY A 109 -2.14 -13.05 -20.10
C GLY A 109 -2.61 -12.78 -21.53
N ARG A 110 -2.17 -13.58 -22.51
CA ARG A 110 -2.58 -13.47 -23.92
C ARG A 110 -3.89 -14.18 -24.24
N HIS A 111 -4.47 -14.92 -23.29
CA HIS A 111 -5.71 -15.67 -23.52
C HIS A 111 -6.83 -14.86 -24.20
N PRO A 112 -7.06 -13.57 -23.89
CA PRO A 112 -8.06 -12.75 -24.59
C PRO A 112 -7.80 -12.55 -26.08
N TYR A 113 -6.59 -12.81 -26.56
CA TYR A 113 -6.16 -12.56 -27.95
C TYR A 113 -5.99 -13.85 -28.79
N THR A 114 -5.95 -15.02 -28.15
CA THR A 114 -5.55 -16.30 -28.81
C THR A 114 -6.71 -17.09 -29.38
N GLY A 115 -7.94 -16.66 -29.17
CA GLY A 115 -9.13 -17.33 -29.64
C GLY A 115 -9.33 -18.73 -29.03
N PHE A 116 -10.20 -19.54 -29.65
CA PHE A 116 -10.65 -20.84 -29.11
C PHE A 116 -9.52 -21.87 -28.92
N PHE A 117 -8.54 -21.89 -29.83
CA PHE A 117 -7.44 -22.85 -29.79
C PHE A 117 -6.24 -22.43 -28.92
N GLY A 118 -6.27 -21.26 -28.34
CA GLY A 118 -5.19 -20.77 -27.46
C GLY A 118 -3.82 -20.61 -28.14
N GLN A 119 -3.75 -20.56 -29.47
CA GLN A 119 -2.48 -20.48 -30.20
C GLN A 119 -1.88 -19.08 -30.16
N LEU A 120 -0.66 -18.97 -29.65
CA LEU A 120 0.12 -17.74 -29.64
C LEU A 120 0.63 -17.40 -31.05
N LYS A 121 0.49 -16.14 -31.44
CA LYS A 121 1.05 -15.58 -32.69
C LYS A 121 2.41 -14.94 -32.39
N LYS A 122 3.18 -14.64 -33.46
CA LYS A 122 4.49 -13.95 -33.29
C LYS A 122 4.42 -12.68 -32.44
N ARG A 123 3.35 -11.89 -32.58
CA ARG A 123 3.12 -10.70 -31.76
C ARG A 123 2.97 -11.04 -30.28
N ASP A 124 2.29 -12.14 -29.94
CA ASP A 124 2.07 -12.53 -28.56
C ASP A 124 3.39 -12.90 -27.86
N HIS A 125 4.28 -13.60 -28.55
CA HIS A 125 5.62 -13.90 -28.03
C HIS A 125 6.41 -12.63 -27.70
N ILE A 126 6.39 -11.63 -28.60
CA ILE A 126 7.05 -10.33 -28.37
C ILE A 126 6.47 -9.64 -27.12
N ILE A 127 5.15 -9.62 -26.97
CA ILE A 127 4.50 -8.98 -25.82
C ILE A 127 4.83 -9.72 -24.51
N ILE A 128 4.90 -11.04 -24.53
CA ILE A 128 5.30 -11.85 -23.35
C ILE A 128 6.74 -11.52 -22.95
N GLU A 129 7.67 -11.48 -23.92
CA GLU A 129 9.07 -11.13 -23.67
C GLU A 129 9.20 -9.71 -23.10
N GLN A 130 8.52 -8.73 -23.69
CA GLN A 130 8.47 -7.36 -23.20
C GLN A 130 7.89 -7.27 -21.77
N ALA A 131 6.86 -8.04 -21.47
CA ALA A 131 6.29 -8.07 -20.13
C ALA A 131 7.27 -8.65 -19.10
N LEU A 132 7.99 -9.72 -19.45
CA LEU A 132 9.04 -10.31 -18.61
C LEU A 132 10.22 -9.35 -18.40
N GLU A 133 10.62 -8.63 -19.44
CA GLU A 133 11.68 -7.62 -19.38
C GLU A 133 11.27 -6.44 -18.50
N ALA A 134 10.04 -5.94 -18.64
CA ALA A 134 9.51 -4.81 -17.88
C ALA A 134 9.55 -5.06 -16.36
N VAL A 135 9.37 -6.31 -15.92
CA VAL A 135 9.46 -6.69 -14.49
C VAL A 135 10.85 -7.21 -14.07
N GLY A 136 11.79 -7.31 -15.02
CA GLY A 136 13.17 -7.72 -14.74
C GLY A 136 13.35 -9.22 -14.47
N ILE A 137 12.50 -10.12 -15.04
CA ILE A 137 12.54 -11.57 -14.77
C ILE A 137 12.80 -12.42 -16.01
N SER A 138 13.18 -11.83 -17.14
CA SER A 138 13.42 -12.53 -18.42
C SER A 138 14.41 -13.69 -18.29
N HIS A 139 15.45 -13.55 -17.42
CA HIS A 139 16.47 -14.55 -17.18
C HIS A 139 15.94 -15.85 -16.54
N LYS A 140 14.70 -15.85 -16.03
CA LYS A 140 14.02 -17.00 -15.45
C LYS A 140 12.83 -17.50 -16.25
N SER A 141 12.69 -17.08 -17.51
CA SER A 141 11.53 -17.40 -18.35
C SER A 141 11.27 -18.91 -18.48
N SER A 142 12.31 -19.74 -18.51
CA SER A 142 12.23 -21.21 -18.59
C SER A 142 12.18 -21.92 -17.23
N ASN A 143 12.37 -21.23 -16.11
CA ASN A 143 12.26 -21.82 -14.78
C ASN A 143 10.80 -22.16 -14.45
N TYR A 144 10.60 -23.17 -13.60
CA TYR A 144 9.28 -23.45 -13.04
C TYR A 144 8.87 -22.41 -12.02
N VAL A 145 7.59 -22.03 -12.00
CA VAL A 145 7.04 -21.06 -11.03
C VAL A 145 7.22 -21.50 -9.58
N SER A 146 7.24 -22.81 -9.34
CA SER A 146 7.51 -23.41 -8.01
C SER A 146 8.92 -23.13 -7.46
N GLU A 147 9.89 -22.84 -8.33
CA GLU A 147 11.28 -22.57 -7.96
C GLU A 147 11.54 -21.10 -7.59
N LEU A 148 10.55 -20.23 -7.78
CA LEU A 148 10.70 -18.81 -7.57
C LEU A 148 10.53 -18.43 -6.09
N SER A 149 11.29 -17.41 -5.66
CA SER A 149 11.00 -16.69 -4.43
C SER A 149 9.62 -15.99 -4.52
N ASP A 150 9.05 -15.60 -3.36
CA ASP A 150 7.76 -14.92 -3.34
C ASP A 150 7.81 -13.58 -4.12
N GLY A 151 8.93 -12.83 -4.04
CA GLY A 151 9.14 -11.60 -4.82
C GLY A 151 9.21 -11.83 -6.31
N GLU A 152 9.95 -12.87 -6.74
CA GLU A 152 10.01 -13.25 -8.18
C GLU A 152 8.64 -13.71 -8.68
N ARG A 153 7.93 -14.51 -7.89
CA ARG A 153 6.57 -14.94 -8.24
C ARG A 153 5.63 -13.76 -8.39
N GLN A 154 5.74 -12.76 -7.52
CA GLN A 154 4.96 -11.52 -7.62
C GLN A 154 5.27 -10.76 -8.91
N LYS A 155 6.54 -10.63 -9.28
CA LYS A 155 6.96 -10.05 -10.57
C LYS A 155 6.34 -10.80 -11.76
N VAL A 156 6.32 -12.12 -11.72
CA VAL A 156 5.69 -12.94 -12.78
C VAL A 156 4.17 -12.72 -12.86
N MET A 157 3.48 -12.58 -11.74
CA MET A 157 2.05 -12.28 -11.72
C MET A 157 1.75 -10.89 -12.29
N ILE A 158 2.60 -9.90 -12.02
CA ILE A 158 2.51 -8.57 -12.63
C ILE A 158 2.81 -8.67 -14.14
N ALA A 159 3.85 -9.42 -14.57
CA ALA A 159 4.14 -9.65 -16.00
C ALA A 159 2.95 -10.26 -16.74
N LYS A 160 2.26 -11.24 -16.14
CA LYS A 160 1.03 -11.81 -16.69
C LYS A 160 -0.04 -10.73 -16.92
N ALA A 161 -0.25 -9.83 -15.95
CA ALA A 161 -1.21 -8.73 -16.10
C ALA A 161 -0.75 -7.70 -17.15
N LEU A 162 0.56 -7.48 -17.32
CA LEU A 162 1.11 -6.64 -18.38
C LEU A 162 0.93 -7.26 -19.77
N ALA A 163 1.19 -8.56 -19.91
CA ALA A 163 0.98 -9.28 -21.14
C ALA A 163 -0.48 -9.23 -21.64
N GLN A 164 -1.43 -8.96 -20.74
CA GLN A 164 -2.83 -8.75 -21.08
C GLN A 164 -3.09 -7.40 -21.77
N GLU A 165 -2.11 -6.46 -21.78
CA GLU A 165 -2.19 -5.11 -22.37
C GLU A 165 -3.39 -4.27 -21.90
N CYS A 166 -3.99 -4.58 -20.76
CA CYS A 166 -5.14 -3.86 -20.22
C CYS A 166 -4.75 -2.47 -19.66
N PRO A 167 -5.61 -1.44 -19.78
CA PRO A 167 -5.35 -0.11 -19.23
C PRO A 167 -5.49 -0.04 -17.69
N ILE A 168 -6.22 -0.96 -17.08
CA ILE A 168 -6.48 -1.00 -15.63
C ILE A 168 -5.85 -2.25 -15.03
N ILE A 169 -5.11 -2.09 -13.92
CA ILE A 169 -4.55 -3.21 -13.15
C ILE A 169 -5.01 -3.10 -11.71
N LEU A 170 -5.70 -4.13 -11.24
CA LEU A 170 -6.18 -4.23 -9.85
C LEU A 170 -5.37 -5.32 -9.13
N LEU A 171 -4.73 -4.96 -8.01
CA LEU A 171 -3.88 -5.87 -7.24
C LEU A 171 -4.41 -5.98 -5.80
N ASP A 172 -4.62 -7.21 -5.35
CA ASP A 172 -5.00 -7.46 -3.95
C ASP A 172 -3.73 -7.82 -3.16
N GLU A 173 -3.31 -6.92 -2.26
CA GLU A 173 -2.15 -7.04 -1.39
C GLU A 173 -0.85 -7.50 -2.10
N PRO A 174 -0.39 -6.83 -3.17
CA PRO A 174 0.74 -7.31 -4.00
C PRO A 174 2.08 -7.32 -3.26
N THR A 175 2.17 -6.71 -2.10
CA THR A 175 3.38 -6.66 -1.26
C THR A 175 3.31 -7.60 -0.06
N ALA A 176 2.22 -8.37 0.09
CA ALA A 176 2.10 -9.36 1.16
C ALA A 176 3.16 -10.46 1.02
N PHE A 177 3.70 -10.91 2.15
CA PHE A 177 4.73 -11.97 2.24
C PHE A 177 6.09 -11.63 1.61
N LEU A 178 6.28 -10.42 1.10
CA LEU A 178 7.56 -9.96 0.57
C LEU A 178 8.45 -9.39 1.69
N ASP A 179 9.75 -9.55 1.56
CA ASP A 179 10.73 -8.81 2.36
C ASP A 179 10.68 -7.30 2.04
N VAL A 180 11.30 -6.47 2.89
CA VAL A 180 11.25 -5.02 2.79
C VAL A 180 11.74 -4.51 1.43
N THR A 181 12.84 -5.07 0.92
CA THR A 181 13.43 -4.66 -0.37
C THR A 181 12.49 -4.99 -1.52
N SER A 182 11.98 -6.23 -1.56
CA SER A 182 11.05 -6.69 -2.60
C SER A 182 9.73 -5.91 -2.61
N ARG A 183 9.25 -5.44 -1.44
CA ARG A 183 8.06 -4.55 -1.35
C ARG A 183 8.33 -3.21 -2.06
N ILE A 184 9.46 -2.58 -1.74
CA ILE A 184 9.85 -1.29 -2.34
C ILE A 184 10.02 -1.46 -3.86
N GLU A 185 10.75 -2.49 -4.31
CA GLU A 185 10.93 -2.79 -5.73
C GLU A 185 9.61 -2.97 -6.47
N THR A 186 8.65 -3.68 -5.84
CA THR A 186 7.31 -3.89 -6.42
C THR A 186 6.58 -2.56 -6.57
N MET A 187 6.61 -1.68 -5.56
CA MET A 187 5.96 -0.37 -5.64
C MET A 187 6.61 0.54 -6.68
N VAL A 188 7.95 0.57 -6.75
CA VAL A 188 8.70 1.32 -7.79
C VAL A 188 8.32 0.82 -9.18
N LEU A 189 8.23 -0.50 -9.37
CA LEU A 189 7.79 -1.11 -10.63
C LEU A 189 6.37 -0.65 -10.99
N LEU A 190 5.41 -0.75 -10.07
CA LEU A 190 4.03 -0.34 -10.31
C LEU A 190 3.92 1.15 -10.65
N HIS A 191 4.66 2.01 -9.95
CA HIS A 191 4.69 3.44 -10.23
C HIS A 191 5.27 3.74 -11.62
N ARG A 192 6.36 3.08 -12.00
CA ARG A 192 6.94 3.19 -13.35
C ARG A 192 5.94 2.76 -14.42
N LEU A 193 5.26 1.63 -14.24
CA LEU A 193 4.25 1.14 -15.18
C LEU A 193 3.05 2.11 -15.31
N ALA A 194 2.61 2.71 -14.20
CA ALA A 194 1.56 3.73 -14.23
C ALA A 194 1.98 4.92 -15.09
N MET A 195 3.18 5.47 -14.85
CA MET A 195 3.65 6.67 -15.54
C MET A 195 4.01 6.42 -17.00
N GLU A 196 4.85 5.41 -17.28
CA GLU A 196 5.39 5.18 -18.63
C GLU A 196 4.37 4.55 -19.57
N GLN A 197 3.55 3.62 -19.07
CA GLN A 197 2.54 2.93 -19.86
C GLN A 197 1.13 3.47 -19.67
N GLN A 198 0.98 4.57 -18.92
CA GLN A 198 -0.31 5.21 -18.64
C GLN A 198 -1.36 4.22 -18.08
N LYS A 199 -0.90 3.27 -17.24
CA LYS A 199 -1.80 2.31 -16.58
C LYS A 199 -2.50 2.98 -15.40
N ALA A 200 -3.77 2.67 -15.19
CA ALA A 200 -4.46 2.98 -13.95
C ALA A 200 -4.27 1.81 -12.97
N ILE A 201 -3.57 2.04 -11.88
CA ILE A 201 -3.23 0.97 -10.92
C ILE A 201 -3.95 1.21 -9.61
N LEU A 202 -4.73 0.23 -9.17
CA LEU A 202 -5.31 0.18 -7.82
C LEU A 202 -4.75 -1.03 -7.10
N LEU A 203 -4.14 -0.82 -5.95
CA LEU A 203 -3.69 -1.90 -5.09
C LEU A 203 -4.26 -1.79 -3.68
N SER A 204 -4.67 -2.90 -3.10
CA SER A 204 -4.95 -2.95 -1.66
C SER A 204 -3.65 -3.17 -0.89
N THR A 205 -3.53 -2.54 0.26
CA THR A 205 -2.40 -2.74 1.16
C THR A 205 -2.80 -2.45 2.61
N HIS A 206 -2.04 -3.01 3.53
CA HIS A 206 -2.06 -2.65 4.95
C HIS A 206 -0.75 -1.96 5.38
N ASP A 207 0.19 -1.78 4.45
CA ASP A 207 1.47 -1.10 4.67
C ASP A 207 1.28 0.42 4.49
N LEU A 208 1.12 1.10 5.64
CA LEU A 208 0.89 2.54 5.70
C LEU A 208 2.07 3.33 5.14
N ASP A 209 3.29 2.94 5.53
CA ASP A 209 4.51 3.67 5.15
C ASP A 209 4.70 3.65 3.63
N LEU A 210 4.55 2.48 3.01
CA LEU A 210 4.64 2.37 1.54
C LEU A 210 3.51 3.11 0.83
N ALA A 211 2.29 3.07 1.35
CA ALA A 211 1.17 3.76 0.74
C ALA A 211 1.34 5.29 0.76
N ILE A 212 1.83 5.86 1.88
CA ILE A 212 2.11 7.30 1.98
C ILE A 212 3.26 7.71 1.07
N GLN A 213 4.34 6.91 1.00
CA GLN A 213 5.54 7.27 0.26
C GLN A 213 5.43 7.08 -1.26
N MET A 214 4.62 6.12 -1.70
CA MET A 214 4.62 5.64 -3.08
C MET A 214 3.26 5.75 -3.78
N GLY A 215 2.18 6.04 -3.06
CA GLY A 215 0.84 6.20 -3.64
C GLY A 215 0.62 7.61 -4.13
N ASP A 216 0.12 7.78 -5.38
CA ASP A 216 -0.33 9.09 -5.89
C ASP A 216 -1.69 9.49 -5.30
N CYS A 217 -2.48 8.52 -4.90
CA CYS A 217 -3.80 8.69 -4.29
C CYS A 217 -4.05 7.58 -3.28
N LEU A 218 -4.72 7.91 -2.20
CA LEU A 218 -5.14 6.94 -1.20
C LEU A 218 -6.66 6.89 -1.11
N TRP A 219 -7.18 5.69 -0.93
CA TRP A 219 -8.56 5.42 -0.54
C TRP A 219 -8.54 4.81 0.85
N LEU A 220 -8.97 5.57 1.86
CA LEU A 220 -9.02 5.10 3.25
C LEU A 220 -10.38 4.46 3.52
N GLN A 221 -10.39 3.14 3.70
CA GLN A 221 -11.61 2.35 3.89
C GLN A 221 -11.75 1.90 5.33
N GLU A 222 -12.75 2.43 6.03
CA GLU A 222 -13.11 2.04 7.39
C GLU A 222 -14.58 1.60 7.44
N LYS A 223 -14.85 0.52 8.16
CA LYS A 223 -16.21 -0.01 8.28
C LYS A 223 -17.14 0.99 8.96
N GLY A 224 -18.26 1.27 8.34
CA GLY A 224 -19.30 2.16 8.89
C GLY A 224 -18.99 3.65 8.78
N ARG A 225 -17.93 4.02 8.06
CA ARG A 225 -17.58 5.43 7.79
C ARG A 225 -17.46 5.69 6.28
N PRO A 226 -17.72 6.92 5.83
CA PRO A 226 -17.42 7.31 4.46
C PRO A 226 -15.94 7.11 4.13
N MET A 227 -15.65 6.71 2.90
CA MET A 227 -14.25 6.61 2.44
C MET A 227 -13.67 8.01 2.24
N ALA A 228 -12.46 8.24 2.77
CA ALA A 228 -11.68 9.43 2.46
C ALA A 228 -10.73 9.10 1.29
N CYS A 229 -10.73 9.98 0.26
CA CYS A 229 -9.94 9.79 -0.94
C CYS A 229 -9.17 11.06 -1.28
N GLY A 230 -7.90 10.95 -1.63
CA GLY A 230 -7.07 12.10 -1.98
C GLY A 230 -5.58 11.78 -2.04
N ALA A 231 -4.75 12.80 -2.29
CA ALA A 231 -3.31 12.69 -2.15
C ALA A 231 -2.95 12.40 -0.68
N PRO A 232 -1.89 11.62 -0.41
CA PRO A 232 -1.48 11.30 0.96
C PRO A 232 -1.32 12.54 1.83
N GLU A 233 -0.67 13.58 1.31
CA GLU A 233 -0.37 14.82 2.02
C GLU A 233 -1.66 15.58 2.38
N ASP A 234 -2.62 15.67 1.46
CA ASP A 234 -3.90 16.34 1.69
C ASP A 234 -4.72 15.61 2.78
N LEU A 235 -4.71 14.26 2.76
CA LEU A 235 -5.38 13.45 3.76
C LEU A 235 -4.73 13.56 5.14
N ILE A 236 -3.40 13.69 5.21
CA ILE A 236 -2.69 13.95 6.46
C ILE A 236 -3.04 15.34 6.99
N MET A 237 -2.94 16.36 6.15
CA MET A 237 -3.19 17.75 6.55
C MET A 237 -4.65 18.02 6.94
N SER A 238 -5.60 17.26 6.38
CA SER A 238 -7.02 17.34 6.77
C SER A 238 -7.37 16.60 8.06
N GLY A 239 -6.41 15.87 8.68
CA GLY A 239 -6.66 15.04 9.86
C GLY A 239 -7.41 13.73 9.57
N ALA A 240 -7.57 13.34 8.30
CA ALA A 240 -8.24 12.10 7.93
C ALA A 240 -7.51 10.87 8.47
N PHE A 241 -6.18 10.89 8.50
CA PHE A 241 -5.36 9.81 9.06
C PHE A 241 -5.52 9.67 10.57
N GLU A 242 -5.58 10.78 11.30
CA GLU A 242 -5.81 10.76 12.75
C GLU A 242 -7.18 10.15 13.06
N SER A 243 -8.21 10.52 12.29
CA SER A 243 -9.54 9.94 12.41
C SER A 243 -9.56 8.45 12.07
N PHE A 244 -8.81 8.02 11.05
CA PHE A 244 -8.79 6.66 10.54
C PHE A 244 -8.00 5.70 11.43
N PHE A 245 -6.82 6.10 11.92
CA PHE A 245 -5.94 5.28 12.74
C PHE A 245 -6.08 5.54 14.24
N GLY A 246 -6.72 6.65 14.64
CA GLY A 246 -6.93 7.02 16.04
C GLY A 246 -7.78 6.00 16.76
N LYS A 247 -7.14 5.10 17.52
CA LYS A 247 -7.77 4.15 18.45
C LYS A 247 -7.26 4.40 19.85
N GLU A 248 -7.98 3.89 20.84
CA GLU A 248 -7.53 3.99 22.22
C GLU A 248 -6.10 3.46 22.36
N GLY A 249 -5.16 4.35 22.69
CA GLY A 249 -3.75 4.04 22.86
C GLY A 249 -2.87 4.13 21.60
N ILE A 250 -3.43 4.45 20.42
CA ILE A 250 -2.66 4.66 19.18
C ILE A 250 -2.96 6.05 18.65
N THR A 251 -1.92 6.79 18.26
CA THR A 251 -2.02 8.11 17.64
C THR A 251 -1.21 8.14 16.34
N PHE A 252 -1.74 8.80 15.33
CA PHE A 252 -0.99 9.11 14.12
C PHE A 252 -0.21 10.41 14.33
N ASP A 253 1.06 10.42 13.96
CA ASP A 253 1.90 11.62 13.98
C ASP A 253 1.99 12.20 12.56
N PRO A 254 1.33 13.33 12.28
CA PRO A 254 1.31 13.92 10.93
C PRO A 254 2.68 14.42 10.48
N THR A 255 3.60 14.70 11.41
CA THR A 255 4.94 15.18 11.08
C THR A 255 5.84 14.07 10.53
N THR A 256 5.72 12.87 11.09
CA THR A 256 6.56 11.72 10.73
C THR A 256 5.83 10.68 9.87
N GLY A 257 4.50 10.78 9.74
CA GLY A 257 3.66 9.78 9.07
C GLY A 257 3.53 8.46 9.82
N LYS A 258 3.95 8.40 11.09
CA LYS A 258 4.04 7.15 11.85
C LYS A 258 2.92 7.00 12.87
N LEU A 259 2.61 5.74 13.16
CA LEU A 259 1.74 5.38 14.27
C LEU A 259 2.55 5.27 15.56
N ASN A 260 2.15 6.00 16.58
CA ASN A 260 2.75 5.99 17.90
C ASN A 260 1.79 5.38 18.94
N THR A 261 2.33 4.71 19.94
CA THR A 261 1.57 4.37 21.14
C THR A 261 1.34 5.62 22.00
N LYS A 262 0.41 5.56 22.99
CA LYS A 262 0.06 6.70 23.86
C LYS A 262 1.24 7.63 24.12
N LYS A 263 1.01 8.95 23.95
CA LYS A 263 2.06 9.96 24.23
C LYS A 263 2.55 9.78 25.65
N PRO A 264 3.86 9.54 25.83
CA PRO A 264 4.45 9.50 27.15
C PRO A 264 4.26 10.84 27.84
N THR A 265 4.03 10.82 29.16
CA THR A 265 3.69 12.02 29.93
C THR A 265 4.88 12.69 30.60
N VAL A 266 6.00 12.01 30.72
CA VAL A 266 7.20 12.55 31.40
C VAL A 266 8.06 13.33 30.41
N PRO A 267 8.07 14.67 30.47
CA PRO A 267 8.83 15.48 29.54
C PRO A 267 10.33 15.41 29.84
N VAL A 268 11.14 15.26 28.78
CA VAL A 268 12.59 15.27 28.81
C VAL A 268 13.06 16.22 27.71
N GLY A 269 13.82 17.25 28.05
CA GLY A 269 14.38 18.20 27.11
C GLY A 269 15.45 17.53 26.22
N VAL A 270 15.39 17.77 24.92
CA VAL A 270 16.40 17.26 23.98
C VAL A 270 16.86 18.38 23.06
N GLU A 271 18.17 18.56 22.97
CA GLU A 271 18.78 19.54 22.05
C GLU A 271 20.10 19.02 21.47
N GLY A 272 20.57 19.59 20.37
CA GLY A 272 21.84 19.30 19.76
C GLY A 272 21.76 18.81 18.32
N ASP A 273 22.68 17.93 17.94
CA ASP A 273 22.71 17.37 16.59
C ASP A 273 21.36 16.73 16.20
N TYR A 274 20.88 17.06 15.02
CA TYR A 274 19.55 16.64 14.55
C TYR A 274 19.38 15.10 14.52
N LEU A 275 20.35 14.40 13.95
CA LEU A 275 20.28 12.93 13.80
C LEU A 275 20.34 12.25 15.15
N VAL A 276 21.23 12.68 16.03
CA VAL A 276 21.37 12.10 17.38
C VAL A 276 20.12 12.40 18.21
N SER A 277 19.63 13.64 18.17
CA SER A 277 18.40 14.06 18.87
C SER A 277 17.17 13.29 18.40
N TYR A 278 17.06 13.02 17.11
CA TYR A 278 15.97 12.20 16.54
C TYR A 278 15.97 10.78 17.12
N TRP A 279 17.11 10.09 17.13
CA TRP A 279 17.21 8.73 17.65
C TRP A 279 17.09 8.66 19.18
N VAL A 280 17.61 9.66 19.89
CA VAL A 280 17.38 9.83 21.34
C VAL A 280 15.88 10.01 21.60
N GLY A 281 15.20 10.86 20.83
CA GLY A 281 13.75 11.06 20.92
C GLY A 281 12.97 9.77 20.74
N ASN A 282 13.29 8.97 19.73
CA ASN A 282 12.66 7.67 19.50
C ASN A 282 12.88 6.70 20.66
N ALA A 283 14.10 6.69 21.23
CA ALA A 283 14.40 5.84 22.38
C ALA A 283 13.63 6.30 23.64
N LEU A 284 13.49 7.61 23.86
CA LEU A 284 12.72 8.19 24.93
C LEU A 284 11.24 7.82 24.84
N ILE A 285 10.61 8.01 23.67
CA ILE A 285 9.20 7.68 23.41
C ILE A 285 8.94 6.20 23.74
N ARG A 286 9.80 5.29 23.24
CA ARG A 286 9.69 3.85 23.49
C ARG A 286 9.77 3.49 24.98
N ASN A 287 10.43 4.33 25.80
CA ASN A 287 10.60 4.10 27.24
C ASN A 287 9.71 4.96 28.12
N GLY A 288 8.67 5.60 27.57
CA GLY A 288 7.66 6.32 28.35
C GLY A 288 7.98 7.79 28.63
N PHE A 289 8.99 8.36 27.94
CA PHE A 289 9.37 9.76 28.07
C PHE A 289 8.92 10.57 26.84
N CYS A 290 8.54 11.84 27.04
CA CYS A 290 8.13 12.74 25.97
C CYS A 290 9.28 13.70 25.62
N PRO A 291 9.91 13.60 24.43
CA PRO A 291 10.87 14.59 23.99
C PRO A 291 10.22 15.98 23.94
N ALA A 292 10.89 16.96 24.51
CA ALA A 292 10.40 18.32 24.61
C ALA A 292 11.56 19.33 24.41
N PRO A 293 11.27 20.60 24.17
CA PRO A 293 12.28 21.65 24.25
C PRO A 293 12.92 21.70 25.65
N VAL A 294 14.20 22.02 25.69
CA VAL A 294 14.96 22.16 26.94
C VAL A 294 14.33 23.21 27.85
N LYS A 295 14.11 22.86 29.12
CA LYS A 295 13.58 23.75 30.16
C LYS A 295 14.31 23.56 31.48
N ALA A 296 14.48 24.67 32.24
CA ALA A 296 15.02 24.60 33.58
C ALA A 296 14.12 23.78 34.53
N GLY A 297 14.74 23.00 35.41
CA GLY A 297 14.03 22.17 36.39
C GLY A 297 13.47 20.83 35.82
N GLN A 298 13.81 20.50 34.59
CA GLN A 298 13.52 19.23 33.95
C GLN A 298 14.81 18.45 33.69
N ILE A 299 14.68 17.16 33.39
CA ILE A 299 15.79 16.39 32.82
C ILE A 299 16.01 16.89 31.39
N ASN A 300 17.25 17.26 31.06
CA ASN A 300 17.61 17.71 29.75
C ASN A 300 18.78 16.89 29.20
N ILE A 301 18.75 16.64 27.90
CA ILE A 301 19.75 15.85 27.18
C ILE A 301 20.34 16.73 26.08
N ARG A 302 21.66 16.91 26.11
CA ARG A 302 22.43 17.55 25.04
C ARG A 302 23.09 16.47 24.19
N CYS A 303 22.73 16.44 22.94
CA CYS A 303 23.18 15.48 21.94
C CYS A 303 24.27 16.15 21.07
N ALA A 304 25.56 16.04 21.45
CA ALA A 304 26.64 16.64 20.68
C ALA A 304 26.98 15.79 19.46
N ARG A 305 27.25 14.50 19.67
CA ARG A 305 27.51 13.49 18.64
C ARG A 305 27.24 12.09 19.20
N VAL A 306 27.28 11.09 18.31
CA VAL A 306 27.18 9.69 18.75
C VAL A 306 28.29 9.37 19.74
N GLY A 307 27.93 8.87 20.94
CA GLY A 307 28.87 8.58 22.02
C GLY A 307 29.17 9.73 22.96
N GLU A 308 28.62 10.92 22.73
CA GLU A 308 28.74 12.08 23.60
C GLU A 308 27.36 12.66 23.94
N LEU A 309 26.67 12.01 24.85
CA LEU A 309 25.39 12.47 25.39
C LEU A 309 25.62 13.02 26.80
N VAL A 310 25.15 14.24 27.06
CA VAL A 310 25.23 14.86 28.38
C VAL A 310 23.80 15.00 28.91
N VAL A 311 23.55 14.42 30.07
CA VAL A 311 22.25 14.49 30.75
C VAL A 311 22.37 15.40 31.94
N THR A 312 21.57 16.44 31.95
CA THR A 312 21.43 17.34 33.14
C THR A 312 20.16 16.92 33.89
N LEU A 313 20.34 16.44 35.10
CA LEU A 313 19.26 16.05 36.00
C LEU A 313 18.55 17.25 36.63
N LYS A 314 17.42 17.05 37.31
CA LYS A 314 16.65 18.11 37.98
C LYS A 314 17.44 18.87 39.02
N ASP A 315 18.37 18.20 39.71
CA ASP A 315 19.30 18.77 40.71
C ASP A 315 20.50 19.49 40.08
N ARG A 316 20.51 19.65 38.75
CA ARG A 316 21.59 20.22 37.93
C ARG A 316 22.86 19.37 37.84
N THR A 317 22.83 18.13 38.34
CA THR A 317 23.96 17.21 38.16
C THR A 317 24.06 16.82 36.69
N GLU A 318 25.27 16.90 36.14
CA GLU A 318 25.55 16.44 34.77
C GLU A 318 26.16 15.04 34.79
N LYS A 319 25.62 14.15 33.92
CA LYS A 319 26.15 12.81 33.67
C LYS A 319 26.41 12.63 32.19
N LYS A 320 27.52 12.00 31.86
CA LYS A 320 27.86 11.65 30.46
C LYS A 320 27.44 10.21 30.18
N CYS A 321 26.87 9.99 29.02
CA CYS A 321 26.53 8.67 28.52
C CYS A 321 27.24 8.43 27.19
N SER A 322 27.81 7.26 27.04
CA SER A 322 28.54 6.81 25.85
C SER A 322 27.61 6.22 24.78
N SER A 323 26.37 5.91 25.16
CA SER A 323 25.37 5.33 24.26
C SER A 323 23.95 5.73 24.63
N ILE A 324 23.04 5.64 23.65
CA ILE A 324 21.60 5.84 23.89
C ILE A 324 21.04 4.76 24.85
N ALA A 325 21.58 3.55 24.80
CA ALA A 325 21.16 2.48 25.72
C ALA A 325 21.52 2.81 27.18
N GLU A 326 22.71 3.32 27.42
CA GLU A 326 23.16 3.76 28.74
C GLU A 326 22.31 4.92 29.25
N LEU A 327 22.03 5.92 28.37
CA LEU A 327 21.13 7.03 28.65
C LEU A 327 19.76 6.55 29.14
N VAL A 328 19.10 5.65 28.37
CA VAL A 328 17.77 5.16 28.71
C VAL A 328 17.78 4.38 30.02
N ASN A 329 18.77 3.54 30.25
CA ASN A 329 18.91 2.81 31.51
C ASN A 329 19.04 3.75 32.71
N MET A 330 19.84 4.81 32.56
CA MET A 330 20.01 5.81 33.62
C MET A 330 18.68 6.53 33.95
N LEU A 331 17.90 6.89 32.92
CA LEU A 331 16.63 7.59 33.09
C LEU A 331 15.56 6.76 33.80
N LYS A 332 15.61 5.42 33.69
CA LYS A 332 14.68 4.52 34.40
C LYS A 332 14.87 4.48 35.91
N PHE A 333 16.00 4.95 36.39
CA PHE A 333 16.36 4.98 37.82
C PHE A 333 16.36 6.41 38.40
N CYS A 334 15.94 7.41 37.59
CA CYS A 334 15.76 8.80 38.00
C CYS A 334 14.29 9.18 38.09
#